data_0fcb3bdb1247e2cf84b1b63a375da51c
#
_entry.id   0fcb3bdb1247e2cf84b1b63a375da51c
#
_cell.length_a   1.000
_cell.length_b   1.000
_cell.length_c   1.000
_cell.angle_alpha   90.00
_cell.angle_beta   90.00
_cell.angle_gamma   90.00
#
_symmetry.space_group_name_H-M   'P 1'
#
loop_
_entity.id
_entity.type
_entity.pdbx_description
1 polymer ?
#
loop_
_entity_poly.entity_id
_entity_poly.type
_entity_poly.pdbx_seq_one_letter_code
_entity_poly.pdbx_strand_id
1 'polypeptide(L)'
;MSDSVTAAPAAWVNLPDVSAKLGVSISKVHQMIRDGQLLAVKHDGVRQVPAELVANSTVLKHLPGVLTLLRDAGYNDEEALRWLYEPDSDLDGNAALGLAGHRAREVKRRAQALGF
;
A
#
# COMPACT_ATOMS: atom_id res chain seq x y z
N MET A 1 17.84 16.51 12.07
CA MET A 1 17.53 15.99 11.52
C MET A 1 16.61 15.52 11.21
N SER A 2 16.35 15.49 10.86
CA SER A 2 15.69 14.96 10.48
C SER A 2 15.12 14.52 9.92
N ASP A 3 15.21 14.34 9.50
CA ASP A 3 14.62 13.85 8.79
C ASP A 3 13.84 13.05 8.91
N SER A 4 13.95 13.05 9.05
CA SER A 4 13.16 12.10 9.34
C SER A 4 11.77 11.98 8.90
N VAL A 5 11.21 12.79 8.24
CA VAL A 5 9.94 12.61 7.60
C VAL A 5 10.21 11.97 6.26
N THR A 6 9.87 10.70 6.13
CA THR A 6 10.08 9.99 4.88
C THR A 6 8.74 9.50 4.36
N ALA A 7 8.53 9.63 3.07
CA ALA A 7 7.37 9.07 2.38
C ALA A 7 7.72 7.63 2.01
N ALA A 8 8.00 6.81 3.03
CA ALA A 8 8.47 5.45 2.81
C ALA A 8 7.94 4.52 3.89
N PRO A 9 7.71 3.24 3.55
CA PRO A 9 7.35 2.24 4.56
C PRO A 9 8.44 2.06 5.60
N ALA A 10 8.04 1.78 6.83
CA ALA A 10 8.99 1.51 7.92
C ALA A 10 9.69 0.17 7.72
N ALA A 11 9.05 -0.78 7.08
CA ALA A 11 9.60 -2.10 6.85
C ALA A 11 9.04 -2.68 5.56
N TRP A 12 9.75 -3.68 5.03
CA TRP A 12 9.39 -4.32 3.75
C TRP A 12 9.33 -5.83 3.93
N VAL A 13 8.48 -6.48 3.13
CA VAL A 13 8.30 -7.93 3.17
C VAL A 13 8.49 -8.47 1.76
N ASN A 14 9.39 -9.44 1.58
CA ASN A 14 9.57 -10.04 0.27
C ASN A 14 8.38 -10.96 -0.08
N LEU A 15 8.25 -11.32 -1.35
CA LEU A 15 7.06 -12.05 -1.79
C LEU A 15 6.91 -13.42 -1.16
N PRO A 16 7.98 -14.23 -0.96
CA PRO A 16 7.82 -15.49 -0.24
C PRO A 16 7.28 -15.32 1.17
N ASP A 17 7.72 -14.26 1.88
CA ASP A 17 7.22 -14.00 3.22
C ASP A 17 5.77 -13.49 3.20
N VAL A 18 5.39 -12.74 2.16
CA VAL A 18 3.98 -12.35 1.97
C VAL A 18 3.12 -13.60 1.81
N SER A 19 3.59 -14.55 0.98
CA SER A 19 2.91 -15.83 0.79
C SER A 19 2.67 -16.52 2.13
N ALA A 20 3.71 -16.59 2.96
CA ALA A 20 3.60 -17.22 4.27
C ALA A 20 2.64 -16.47 5.19
N LYS A 21 2.74 -15.12 5.21
CA LYS A 21 1.88 -14.31 6.06
C LYS A 21 0.41 -14.45 5.70
N LEU A 22 0.11 -14.46 4.41
CA LEU A 22 -1.28 -14.52 3.94
C LEU A 22 -1.81 -15.94 3.86
N GLY A 23 -0.94 -16.94 4.00
CA GLY A 23 -1.38 -18.33 3.90
C GLY A 23 -1.81 -18.72 2.49
N VAL A 24 -1.19 -18.13 1.47
CA VAL A 24 -1.52 -18.41 0.06
C VAL A 24 -0.25 -18.78 -0.68
N SER A 25 -0.40 -19.34 -1.88
CA SER A 25 0.76 -19.70 -2.70
C SER A 25 1.46 -18.46 -3.24
N ILE A 26 2.73 -18.60 -3.64
CA ILE A 26 3.45 -17.51 -4.26
C ILE A 26 2.78 -17.09 -5.57
N SER A 27 2.21 -18.03 -6.30
CA SER A 27 1.47 -17.72 -7.54
C SER A 27 0.25 -16.84 -7.23
N LYS A 28 -0.42 -17.10 -6.10
CA LYS A 28 -1.56 -16.28 -5.69
C LYS A 28 -1.10 -14.87 -5.33
N VAL A 29 0.06 -14.72 -4.69
CA VAL A 29 0.61 -13.40 -4.38
C VAL A 29 0.83 -12.61 -5.68
N HIS A 30 1.45 -13.24 -6.68
CA HIS A 30 1.66 -12.57 -7.97
C HIS A 30 0.33 -12.18 -8.62
N GLN A 31 -0.67 -13.05 -8.54
CA GLN A 31 -1.99 -12.73 -9.09
C GLN A 31 -2.61 -11.54 -8.37
N MET A 32 -2.52 -11.49 -7.05
CA MET A 32 -3.08 -10.38 -6.28
C MET A 32 -2.43 -9.05 -6.67
N ILE A 33 -1.12 -9.07 -6.92
CA ILE A 33 -0.41 -7.87 -7.36
C ILE A 33 -0.89 -7.45 -8.75
N ARG A 34 -1.01 -8.41 -9.68
CA ARG A 34 -1.50 -8.10 -11.03
C ARG A 34 -2.91 -7.53 -11.02
N ASP A 35 -3.75 -8.06 -10.12
CA ASP A 35 -5.17 -7.67 -10.06
C ASP A 35 -5.40 -6.39 -9.25
N GLY A 36 -4.34 -5.76 -8.74
CA GLY A 36 -4.46 -4.53 -7.98
C GLY A 36 -4.99 -4.71 -6.58
N GLN A 37 -4.92 -5.92 -6.04
CA GLN A 37 -5.33 -6.20 -4.65
C GLN A 37 -4.20 -5.97 -3.66
N LEU A 38 -2.97 -5.88 -4.14
CA LEU A 38 -1.79 -5.72 -3.32
C LEU A 38 -0.77 -4.91 -4.10
N LEU A 39 0.05 -4.15 -3.39
CA LEU A 39 1.05 -3.29 -4.02
C LEU A 39 2.44 -3.84 -3.74
N ALA A 40 3.22 -4.05 -4.79
CA ALA A 40 4.64 -4.42 -4.67
C ALA A 40 5.45 -3.51 -5.56
N VAL A 41 6.61 -3.10 -5.07
CA VAL A 41 7.54 -2.28 -5.84
C VAL A 41 8.95 -2.83 -5.64
N LYS A 42 9.86 -2.46 -6.52
CA LYS A 42 11.27 -2.79 -6.34
C LYS A 42 11.84 -1.98 -5.19
N HIS A 43 12.44 -2.69 -4.24
CA HIS A 43 13.13 -2.09 -3.12
C HIS A 43 14.44 -2.86 -2.96
N ASP A 44 15.56 -2.16 -3.07
CA ASP A 44 16.90 -2.78 -3.05
C ASP A 44 17.03 -3.87 -4.12
N GLY A 45 16.46 -3.62 -5.29
CA GLY A 45 16.58 -4.53 -6.44
C GLY A 45 15.63 -5.71 -6.42
N VAL A 46 14.78 -5.86 -5.39
CA VAL A 46 13.88 -6.99 -5.23
C VAL A 46 12.45 -6.47 -5.03
N ARG A 47 11.49 -7.12 -5.67
CA ARG A 47 10.08 -6.77 -5.47
C ARG A 47 9.67 -7.10 -4.04
N GLN A 48 9.14 -6.11 -3.35
CA GLN A 48 8.72 -6.27 -1.96
C GLN A 48 7.43 -5.50 -1.71
N VAL A 49 6.75 -5.85 -0.63
CA VAL A 49 5.49 -5.25 -0.23
C VAL A 49 5.72 -4.49 1.07
N PRO A 50 5.22 -3.26 1.19
CA PRO A 50 5.28 -2.56 2.47
C PRO A 50 4.63 -3.39 3.58
N ALA A 51 5.32 -3.50 4.70
CA ALA A 51 4.88 -4.39 5.79
C ALA A 51 3.50 -4.02 6.32
N GLU A 52 3.16 -2.74 6.36
CA GLU A 52 1.86 -2.29 6.85
C GLU A 52 0.70 -2.87 6.06
N LEU A 53 0.91 -3.16 4.78
CA LEU A 53 -0.17 -3.65 3.91
C LEU A 53 -0.57 -5.09 4.21
N VAL A 54 0.28 -5.83 4.94
CA VAL A 54 0.02 -7.23 5.29
C VAL A 54 0.28 -7.50 6.77
N ALA A 55 0.16 -6.48 7.60
CA ALA A 55 0.61 -6.53 8.99
C ALA A 55 -0.14 -7.55 9.85
N ASN A 56 -1.41 -7.80 9.57
CA ASN A 56 -2.25 -8.68 10.38
C ASN A 56 -2.50 -10.02 9.70
N SER A 57 -1.58 -10.46 8.87
CA SER A 57 -1.69 -11.70 8.11
C SER A 57 -2.83 -11.67 7.11
N THR A 58 -3.32 -10.49 6.78
CA THR A 58 -4.31 -10.28 5.72
C THR A 58 -3.92 -9.00 4.97
N VAL A 59 -4.48 -8.86 3.77
CA VAL A 59 -4.34 -7.60 3.04
C VAL A 59 -5.06 -6.50 3.81
N LEU A 60 -4.42 -5.36 3.93
CA LEU A 60 -4.98 -4.20 4.64
C LEU A 60 -6.37 -3.90 4.10
N LYS A 61 -7.34 -3.77 5.01
CA LYS A 61 -8.73 -3.53 4.64
C LYS A 61 -8.85 -2.24 3.83
N HIS A 62 -9.67 -2.27 2.81
CA HIS A 62 -9.92 -1.16 1.88
C HIS A 62 -8.76 -0.86 0.93
N LEU A 63 -7.61 -1.52 1.08
CA LEU A 63 -6.47 -1.28 0.19
C LEU A 63 -6.81 -1.58 -1.27
N PRO A 64 -7.45 -2.73 -1.61
CA PRO A 64 -7.73 -3.01 -3.02
C PRO A 64 -8.57 -1.93 -3.69
N GLY A 65 -9.56 -1.39 -2.98
CA GLY A 65 -10.38 -0.32 -3.54
C GLY A 65 -9.58 0.95 -3.80
N VAL A 66 -8.69 1.31 -2.87
CA VAL A 66 -7.84 2.49 -3.04
C VAL A 66 -6.86 2.30 -4.20
N LEU A 67 -6.26 1.10 -4.30
CA LEU A 67 -5.34 0.82 -5.41
C LEU A 67 -6.04 0.91 -6.75
N THR A 68 -7.29 0.43 -6.83
CA THR A 68 -8.07 0.55 -8.05
C THR A 68 -8.28 2.02 -8.42
N LEU A 69 -8.64 2.84 -7.45
CA LEU A 69 -8.84 4.27 -7.71
C LEU A 69 -7.56 4.95 -8.17
N LEU A 70 -6.42 4.60 -7.59
CA LEU A 70 -5.14 5.17 -8.00
C LEU A 70 -4.78 4.74 -9.42
N ARG A 71 -4.99 3.48 -9.76
CA ARG A 71 -4.75 2.99 -11.12
C ARG A 71 -5.63 3.71 -12.13
N ASP A 72 -6.92 3.85 -11.80
CA ASP A 72 -7.86 4.53 -12.67
C ASP A 72 -7.48 5.99 -12.88
N ALA A 73 -6.80 6.59 -11.92
CA ALA A 73 -6.30 7.95 -12.02
C ALA A 73 -4.97 8.04 -12.76
N GLY A 74 -4.43 6.90 -13.23
CA GLY A 74 -3.19 6.88 -14.01
C GLY A 74 -1.92 6.67 -13.21
N TYR A 75 -2.03 6.32 -11.95
CA TYR A 75 -0.85 6.09 -11.11
C TYR A 75 -0.22 4.73 -11.40
N ASN A 76 1.08 4.69 -11.56
CA ASN A 76 1.80 3.41 -11.57
C ASN A 76 2.10 2.98 -10.12
N ASP A 77 2.75 1.81 -9.97
CA ASP A 77 2.97 1.25 -8.64
C ASP A 77 3.82 2.14 -7.75
N GLU A 78 4.85 2.75 -8.30
CA GLU A 78 5.72 3.62 -7.50
C GLU A 78 5.02 4.91 -7.12
N GLU A 79 4.21 5.46 -8.01
CA GLU A 79 3.42 6.63 -7.71
C GLU A 79 2.36 6.32 -6.66
N ALA A 80 1.75 5.13 -6.75
CA ALA A 80 0.77 4.70 -5.75
C ALA A 80 1.44 4.55 -4.38
N LEU A 81 2.67 4.00 -4.35
CA LEU A 81 3.42 3.90 -3.11
C LEU A 81 3.65 5.29 -2.50
N ARG A 82 4.10 6.23 -3.30
CA ARG A 82 4.35 7.59 -2.81
C ARG A 82 3.06 8.22 -2.27
N TRP A 83 1.95 8.01 -2.97
CA TRP A 83 0.67 8.56 -2.52
C TRP A 83 0.26 7.97 -1.15
N LEU A 84 0.42 6.66 -0.98
CA LEU A 84 0.07 5.99 0.26
C LEU A 84 0.93 6.42 1.44
N TYR A 85 2.17 6.81 1.18
CA TYR A 85 3.12 7.13 2.24
C TYR A 85 3.46 8.61 2.32
N GLU A 86 2.78 9.45 1.57
CA GLU A 86 2.94 10.90 1.68
C GLU A 86 2.56 11.34 3.10
N PRO A 87 3.45 12.04 3.83
CA PRO A 87 3.11 12.48 5.18
C PRO A 87 1.86 13.35 5.20
N ASP A 88 0.94 13.02 6.10
CA ASP A 88 -0.32 13.76 6.22
C ASP A 88 -0.88 13.57 7.63
N SER A 89 -0.86 14.63 8.43
CA SER A 89 -1.30 14.55 9.81
C SER A 89 -2.81 14.27 9.93
N ASP A 90 -3.59 14.63 8.90
CA ASP A 90 -5.03 14.37 8.92
C ASP A 90 -5.34 12.90 8.69
N LEU A 91 -4.36 12.10 8.29
CA LEU A 91 -4.52 10.68 8.02
C LEU A 91 -3.73 9.82 9.02
N ASP A 92 -3.47 10.34 10.21
CA ASP A 92 -2.72 9.63 11.25
C ASP A 92 -1.26 9.34 10.85
N GLY A 93 -0.74 10.16 9.95
CA GLY A 93 0.64 10.05 9.49
C GLY A 93 0.75 9.91 7.98
N ASN A 94 -0.04 9.03 7.39
CA ASN A 94 -0.12 8.88 5.93
C ASN A 94 -1.36 8.04 5.60
N ALA A 95 -1.64 7.88 4.30
CA ALA A 95 -2.82 7.14 3.87
C ALA A 95 -2.79 5.68 4.30
N ALA A 96 -1.62 5.03 4.26
CA ALA A 96 -1.51 3.63 4.68
C ALA A 96 -1.87 3.48 6.15
N LEU A 97 -1.36 4.36 7.01
CA LEU A 97 -1.70 4.35 8.43
C LEU A 97 -3.16 4.71 8.66
N GLY A 98 -3.69 5.64 7.86
CA GLY A 98 -5.10 6.00 7.93
C GLY A 98 -6.02 4.82 7.62
N LEU A 99 -5.65 4.01 6.62
CA LEU A 99 -6.41 2.81 6.30
C LEU A 99 -6.34 1.78 7.42
N ALA A 100 -5.18 1.65 8.07
CA ALA A 100 -5.03 0.72 9.19
C ALA A 100 -5.77 1.20 10.43
N GLY A 101 -5.99 2.49 10.56
CA GLY A 101 -6.65 3.10 11.70
C GLY A 101 -8.11 3.45 11.42
N HIS A 102 -8.47 4.70 11.64
CA HIS A 102 -9.87 5.13 11.57
C HIS A 102 -10.12 6.15 10.46
N ARG A 103 -9.23 6.27 9.49
CA ARG A 103 -9.34 7.28 8.43
C ARG A 103 -9.63 6.67 7.05
N ALA A 104 -10.09 5.41 7.00
CA ALA A 104 -10.30 4.73 5.72
C ALA A 104 -11.26 5.50 4.81
N ARG A 105 -12.33 6.05 5.38
CA ARG A 105 -13.31 6.81 4.59
C ARG A 105 -12.66 8.05 3.96
N GLU A 106 -11.85 8.76 4.72
CA GLU A 106 -11.17 9.96 4.22
C GLU A 106 -10.14 9.61 3.16
N VAL A 107 -9.39 8.52 3.38
CA VAL A 107 -8.41 8.04 2.38
C VAL A 107 -9.12 7.71 1.07
N LYS A 108 -10.22 6.99 1.14
CA LYS A 108 -10.98 6.62 -0.06
C LYS A 108 -11.52 7.85 -0.76
N ARG A 109 -12.03 8.83 0.00
CA ARG A 109 -12.55 10.07 -0.58
C ARG A 109 -11.47 10.80 -1.34
N ARG A 110 -10.26 10.88 -0.77
CA ARG A 110 -9.15 11.57 -1.45
C ARG A 110 -8.71 10.85 -2.71
N ALA A 111 -8.69 9.51 -2.67
CA ALA A 111 -8.36 8.72 -3.86
C ALA A 111 -9.41 8.92 -4.95
N GLN A 112 -10.68 8.97 -4.59
CA GLN A 112 -11.75 9.22 -5.55
C GLN A 112 -11.61 10.57 -6.23
N ALA A 113 -11.16 11.58 -5.49
CA ALA A 113 -11.00 12.93 -6.04
C ALA A 113 -9.91 13.00 -7.11
N LEU A 114 -8.97 12.07 -7.13
CA LEU A 114 -7.91 12.05 -8.13
C LEU A 114 -8.41 11.69 -9.51
N GLY A 115 -9.56 11.06 -9.61
CA GLY A 115 -10.11 10.63 -10.89
C GLY A 115 -10.76 11.74 -11.72
N PHE A 116 -10.71 12.97 -11.25
CA PHE A 116 -11.35 14.10 -11.92
C PHE A 116 -10.37 15.17 -12.36
#